data_64f74c1f009a25e7e10d113ae5c1103d
#
_entry.id   64f74c1f009a25e7e10d113ae5c1103d
#
_cell.length_a   1.000
_cell.length_b   1.000
_cell.length_c   1.000
_cell.angle_alpha   90.00
_cell.angle_beta   90.00
_cell.angle_gamma   90.00
#
_symmetry.space_group_name_H-M   'P 1'
#
loop_
_entity.id
_entity.type
_entity.pdbx_description
1 polymer ?
#
loop_
_entity_poly.entity_id
_entity_poly.type
_entity_poly.pdbx_seq_one_letter_code
_entity_poly.pdbx_strand_id
1 'polypeptide(L)'
;MVKPALAYLDIVRDIRDRTLLPLAVYNVSGEYAMLKCAQKAGLIDYERVLFETLTGFKRAGADIIISYHTKEIAQILHKFQ
;
A
#
# COMPACT_ATOMS: atom_id res chain seq x y z
N MET A 1 -10.97 6.54 -6.91
CA MET A 1 -9.61 6.35 -6.36
C MET A 1 -9.48 7.06 -5.03
N VAL A 2 -8.87 6.40 -4.04
CA VAL A 2 -8.57 7.02 -2.75
C VAL A 2 -7.09 7.39 -2.71
N LYS A 3 -6.79 8.65 -2.37
CA LYS A 3 -5.41 9.15 -2.25
C LYS A 3 -5.34 10.25 -1.19
N PRO A 4 -4.36 10.23 -0.28
CA PRO A 4 -3.40 9.14 -0.08
C PRO A 4 -4.12 7.87 0.39
N ALA A 5 -3.38 6.79 0.58
CA ALA A 5 -4.01 5.50 0.88
C ALA A 5 -3.79 5.06 2.32
N LEU A 6 -2.54 5.12 2.80
CA LEU A 6 -2.17 4.49 4.07
C LEU A 6 -2.92 5.09 5.26
N ALA A 7 -3.09 6.40 5.28
CA ALA A 7 -3.78 7.08 6.38
C ALA A 7 -5.31 7.05 6.24
N TYR A 8 -5.83 6.50 5.13
CA TYR A 8 -7.27 6.53 4.82
C TYR A 8 -7.84 5.14 4.54
N LEU A 9 -7.34 4.13 5.24
CA LEU A 9 -7.84 2.75 5.06
C LEU A 9 -9.29 2.61 5.48
N ASP A 10 -9.75 3.40 6.44
CA ASP A 10 -11.15 3.48 6.84
C ASP A 10 -12.02 3.98 5.69
N ILE A 11 -11.56 5.00 4.96
CA ILE A 11 -12.27 5.53 3.80
C ILE A 11 -12.31 4.48 2.68
N VAL A 12 -11.20 3.78 2.47
CA VAL A 12 -11.15 2.69 1.49
C VAL A 12 -12.21 1.64 1.81
N ARG A 13 -12.30 1.24 3.07
CA ARG A 13 -13.29 0.24 3.52
C ARG A 13 -14.70 0.74 3.32
N ASP A 14 -14.97 1.99 3.68
CA ASP A 14 -16.30 2.59 3.55
C ASP A 14 -16.75 2.61 2.09
N ILE A 15 -15.86 3.02 1.18
CA ILE A 15 -16.17 3.04 -0.25
C ILE A 15 -16.39 1.61 -0.76
N ARG A 16 -15.53 0.66 -0.34
CA ARG A 16 -15.67 -0.75 -0.74
C ARG A 16 -17.05 -1.29 -0.39
N ASP A 17 -17.55 -0.94 0.77
CA ASP A 17 -18.86 -1.43 1.23
C ASP A 17 -20.03 -0.80 0.49
N ARG A 18 -19.80 0.34 -0.21
CA ARG A 18 -20.86 1.10 -0.89
C ARG A 18 -20.95 0.86 -2.40
N THR A 19 -19.95 0.20 -2.99
CA THR A 19 -19.92 0.03 -4.44
C THR A 19 -19.28 -1.29 -4.84
N LEU A 20 -19.72 -1.82 -5.99
CA LEU A 20 -19.11 -2.98 -6.62
C LEU A 20 -18.09 -2.58 -7.70
N LEU A 21 -17.93 -1.29 -7.95
CA LEU A 21 -16.97 -0.81 -8.94
C LEU A 21 -15.55 -1.12 -8.50
N PRO A 22 -14.62 -1.32 -9.44
CA PRO A 22 -13.21 -1.46 -9.10
C PRO A 22 -12.72 -0.25 -8.30
N LEU A 23 -12.01 -0.52 -7.21
CA LEU A 23 -11.54 0.53 -6.30
C LEU A 23 -10.01 0.60 -6.35
N ALA A 24 -9.49 1.73 -6.77
CA ALA A 24 -8.05 1.98 -6.78
C ALA A 24 -7.64 2.84 -5.58
N VAL A 25 -6.45 2.57 -5.08
CA VAL A 25 -5.81 3.42 -4.07
C VAL A 25 -4.47 3.91 -4.62
N TYR A 26 -4.07 5.12 -4.23
CA TYR A 26 -2.79 5.67 -4.63
C TYR A 26 -1.92 5.82 -3.38
N ASN A 27 -0.87 4.99 -3.34
CA ASN A 27 0.19 5.05 -2.35
C ASN A 27 1.15 6.15 -2.79
N VAL A 28 0.87 7.37 -2.36
CA VAL A 28 1.48 8.59 -2.92
C VAL A 28 2.96 8.72 -2.58
N SER A 29 3.63 9.67 -3.24
CA SER A 29 5.08 9.86 -3.10
C SER A 29 5.51 10.12 -1.65
N GLY A 30 4.68 10.80 -0.86
CA GLY A 30 4.99 11.02 0.56
C GLY A 30 5.03 9.73 1.37
N GLU A 31 4.08 8.82 1.11
CA GLU A 31 4.09 7.51 1.75
C GLU A 31 5.30 6.68 1.31
N TYR A 32 5.64 6.73 0.03
CA TYR A 32 6.84 6.11 -0.50
C TYR A 32 8.09 6.65 0.21
N ALA A 33 8.20 7.96 0.31
CA ALA A 33 9.35 8.62 0.93
C ALA A 33 9.49 8.22 2.40
N MET A 34 8.38 8.10 3.15
CA MET A 34 8.42 7.69 4.55
C MET A 34 9.05 6.30 4.72
N LEU A 35 8.65 5.33 3.91
CA LEU A 35 9.22 3.99 3.98
C LEU A 35 10.70 3.99 3.56
N LYS A 36 11.04 4.70 2.49
CA LYS A 36 12.43 4.78 2.02
C LYS A 36 13.33 5.48 3.03
N CYS A 37 12.87 6.53 3.67
CA CYS A 37 13.62 7.22 4.71
C CYS A 37 13.84 6.31 5.93
N ALA A 38 12.81 5.58 6.34
CA ALA A 38 12.91 4.65 7.45
C ALA A 38 13.87 3.49 7.13
N GLN A 39 13.83 2.99 5.90
CA GLN A 39 14.76 1.97 5.43
C GLN A 39 16.20 2.48 5.52
N LYS A 40 16.45 3.67 4.99
CA LYS A 40 17.78 4.26 4.96
C LYS A 40 18.33 4.48 6.36
N ALA A 41 17.47 4.83 7.31
CA ALA A 41 17.84 5.04 8.71
C ALA A 41 17.96 3.74 9.49
N GLY A 42 17.65 2.59 8.89
CA GLY A 42 17.73 1.30 9.56
C GLY A 42 16.63 1.06 10.59
N LEU A 43 15.51 1.75 10.47
CA LEU A 43 14.43 1.68 11.46
C LEU A 43 13.43 0.56 11.18
N ILE A 44 13.41 0.01 9.96
CA ILE A 44 12.44 -1.01 9.55
C ILE A 44 13.12 -2.08 8.70
N ASP A 45 12.50 -3.27 8.69
CA ASP A 45 12.72 -4.27 7.66
C ASP A 45 11.84 -3.87 6.47
N TYR A 46 12.44 -3.21 5.49
CA TYR A 46 11.72 -2.59 4.39
C TYR A 46 10.82 -3.57 3.63
N GLU A 47 11.36 -4.74 3.27
CA GLU A 47 10.59 -5.71 2.48
C GLU A 47 9.36 -6.18 3.24
N ARG A 48 9.50 -6.46 4.52
CA ARG A 48 8.39 -6.91 5.36
C ARG A 48 7.35 -5.80 5.55
N VAL A 49 7.80 -4.59 5.88
CA VAL A 49 6.87 -3.46 6.08
C VAL A 49 6.17 -3.10 4.78
N LEU A 50 6.88 -3.15 3.65
CA LEU A 50 6.27 -2.92 2.34
C LEU A 50 5.18 -3.94 2.06
N PHE A 51 5.47 -5.23 2.27
CA PHE A 51 4.48 -6.28 2.05
C PHE A 51 3.26 -6.08 2.94
N GLU A 52 3.46 -5.77 4.22
CA GLU A 52 2.35 -5.55 5.15
C GLU A 52 1.51 -4.33 4.78
N THR A 53 2.17 -3.25 4.35
CA THR A 53 1.48 -2.02 3.94
C THR A 53 0.56 -2.28 2.75
N LEU A 54 1.09 -2.90 1.71
CA LEU A 54 0.30 -3.17 0.50
C LEU A 54 -0.78 -4.22 0.76
N THR A 55 -0.50 -5.20 1.60
CA THR A 55 -1.51 -6.16 2.04
C THR A 55 -2.63 -5.45 2.79
N GLY A 56 -2.30 -4.46 3.60
CA GLY A 56 -3.28 -3.63 4.30
C GLY A 56 -4.23 -2.93 3.35
N PHE A 57 -3.74 -2.41 2.23
CA PHE A 57 -4.60 -1.81 1.21
C PHE A 57 -5.57 -2.85 0.65
N LYS A 58 -5.08 -4.04 0.36
CA LYS A 58 -5.92 -5.13 -0.16
C LYS A 58 -6.99 -5.54 0.85
N ARG A 59 -6.60 -5.70 2.11
CA ARG A 59 -7.54 -6.05 3.18
C ARG A 59 -8.62 -4.99 3.36
N ALA A 60 -8.27 -3.71 3.19
CA ALA A 60 -9.23 -2.62 3.28
C ALA A 60 -10.24 -2.63 2.13
N GLY A 61 -9.90 -3.28 1.01
CA GLY A 61 -10.82 -3.46 -0.09
C GLY A 61 -10.34 -2.94 -1.43
N ALA A 62 -9.07 -2.56 -1.56
CA ALA A 62 -8.53 -2.08 -2.83
C ALA A 62 -8.40 -3.22 -3.84
N ASP A 63 -8.82 -2.96 -5.08
CA ASP A 63 -8.62 -3.88 -6.21
C ASP A 63 -7.33 -3.55 -6.95
N ILE A 64 -6.97 -2.27 -7.00
CA ILE A 64 -5.82 -1.76 -7.75
C ILE A 64 -5.01 -0.87 -6.82
N ILE A 65 -3.71 -1.11 -6.77
CA ILE A 65 -2.79 -0.31 -5.96
C ILE A 65 -1.79 0.37 -6.88
N ILE A 66 -1.79 1.70 -6.88
CA ILE A 66 -0.83 2.50 -7.62
C ILE A 66 0.25 2.93 -6.63
N SER A 67 1.49 2.54 -6.88
CA SER A 67 2.57 2.76 -5.93
C SER A 67 3.91 2.91 -6.61
N TYR A 68 4.75 3.79 -6.08
CA TYR A 68 6.15 3.88 -6.50
C TYR A 68 6.97 2.67 -6.07
N HIS A 69 6.45 1.84 -5.16
CA HIS A 69 7.09 0.59 -4.73
C HIS A 69 6.79 -0.59 -5.66
N THR A 70 6.03 -0.42 -6.72
CA THR A 70 5.50 -1.52 -7.53
C THR A 70 6.61 -2.46 -8.02
N LYS A 71 7.73 -1.90 -8.45
CA LYS A 71 8.83 -2.71 -8.96
C LYS A 71 9.45 -3.57 -7.85
N GLU A 72 9.70 -2.98 -6.69
CA GLU A 72 10.26 -3.70 -5.55
C GLU A 72 9.32 -4.78 -5.06
N ILE A 73 8.02 -4.46 -4.91
CA ILE A 73 7.07 -5.47 -4.40
C ILE A 73 6.92 -6.64 -5.37
N ALA A 74 6.96 -6.39 -6.66
CA ALA A 74 6.89 -7.45 -7.65
C ALA A 74 8.06 -8.43 -7.51
N GLN A 75 9.23 -7.93 -7.14
CA GLN A 75 10.43 -8.75 -6.99
C GLN A 75 10.44 -9.57 -5.71
N ILE A 76 9.77 -9.09 -4.65
CA ILE A 76 9.84 -9.74 -3.33
C ILE A 76 8.55 -10.48 -2.95
N LEU A 77 7.50 -10.33 -3.73
CA LEU A 77 6.17 -10.84 -3.38
C LEU A 77 6.19 -12.34 -3.06
N HIS A 78 6.94 -13.12 -3.83
CA HIS A 78 7.00 -14.57 -3.65
C HIS A 78 7.58 -14.99 -2.29
N LYS A 79 8.36 -14.12 -1.64
CA LYS A 79 8.98 -14.44 -0.34
C LYS A 79 7.94 -14.54 0.78
N PHE A 80 6.77 -13.95 0.58
CA PHE A 80 5.76 -13.84 1.63
C PHE A 80 4.47 -14.61 1.30
N GLN A 81 4.49 -15.34 0.20
CA GLN A 81 3.33 -16.14 -0.22
C GLN A 81 3.45 -17.60 0.19
#